data_cd6ee61f3e8323191934ae59c16585cc
#
_entry.id   cd6ee61f3e8323191934ae59c16585cc
#
_cell.length_a   1.000
_cell.length_b   1.000
_cell.length_c   1.000
_cell.angle_alpha   90.00
_cell.angle_beta   90.00
_cell.angle_gamma   90.00
#
_symmetry.space_group_name_H-M   'P 1'
#
loop_
_entity.id
_entity.type
_entity.pdbx_description
1 polymer ?
#
loop_
_entity_poly.entity_id
_entity_poly.type
_entity_poly.pdbx_seq_one_letter_code
_entity_poly.pdbx_strand_id
1 'polypeptide(L)'
;EMKALSSLQSIDGVYSVFGNHDLGFYMKLQSDDTFTPAASVVQLIQQQQQMGWQLLNNTSIAIHRGQDSIVVSGVNYPRDGFHNGRETGLGGCDLDTTYHNVSDSAFNITISHTPQNWDEIRNAGKADLTLSGHVHAMQMKLHFGKKVWSPARWMYPRWSGLYSEGNQYLYINDGMGYVMYPMRIGTYPEITLITLRAAS
;
A
#
# COMPACT_ATOMS: atom_id res chain seq x y z
N GLU A 1 3.54 -5.03 19.67
CA GLU A 1 2.95 -4.81 18.33
C GLU A 1 2.91 -6.11 17.53
N MET A 2 4.02 -6.81 17.33
CA MET A 2 4.09 -8.09 16.61
C MET A 2 3.03 -9.10 17.05
N LYS A 3 2.81 -9.26 18.37
CA LYS A 3 1.81 -10.20 18.92
C LYS A 3 0.37 -9.86 18.48
N ALA A 4 0.03 -8.58 18.38
CA ALA A 4 -1.29 -8.16 17.92
C ALA A 4 -1.45 -8.39 16.40
N LEU A 5 -0.41 -8.09 15.62
CA LEU A 5 -0.43 -8.31 14.17
C LEU A 5 -0.43 -9.80 13.79
N SER A 6 0.30 -10.64 14.54
CA SER A 6 0.30 -12.10 14.30
C SER A 6 -1.04 -12.78 14.58
N SER A 7 -1.96 -12.09 15.28
CA SER A 7 -3.32 -12.61 15.50
C SER A 7 -4.27 -12.35 14.32
N LEU A 8 -3.87 -11.54 13.35
CA LEU A 8 -4.64 -11.35 12.11
C LEU A 8 -4.57 -12.63 11.27
N GLN A 9 -5.72 -13.21 11.04
CA GLN A 9 -5.86 -14.43 10.26
C GLN A 9 -6.98 -14.29 9.25
N SER A 10 -6.79 -14.87 8.07
CA SER A 10 -7.78 -14.93 7.01
C SER A 10 -7.72 -16.28 6.32
N ILE A 11 -8.85 -16.75 5.81
CA ILE A 11 -8.94 -18.00 5.04
C ILE A 11 -8.09 -17.88 3.75
N ASP A 12 -8.10 -16.71 3.12
CA ASP A 12 -7.43 -16.46 1.85
C ASP A 12 -6.04 -15.81 2.01
N GLY A 13 -5.57 -15.68 3.25
CA GLY A 13 -4.26 -15.11 3.56
C GLY A 13 -4.28 -13.66 3.99
N VAL A 14 -3.14 -13.18 4.47
CA VAL A 14 -2.87 -11.78 4.81
C VAL A 14 -1.76 -11.28 3.90
N TYR A 15 -2.02 -10.21 3.19
CA TYR A 15 -1.12 -9.65 2.18
C TYR A 15 -0.60 -8.29 2.61
N SER A 16 0.65 -8.01 2.30
CA SER A 16 1.30 -6.73 2.61
C SER A 16 2.15 -6.25 1.45
N VAL A 17 2.45 -4.96 1.44
CA VAL A 17 3.43 -4.33 0.55
C VAL A 17 4.35 -3.44 1.37
N PHE A 18 5.51 -3.13 0.84
CA PHE A 18 6.42 -2.17 1.48
C PHE A 18 5.92 -0.74 1.36
N GLY A 19 6.07 0.00 2.47
CA GLY A 19 5.99 1.46 2.50
C GLY A 19 7.36 2.10 2.59
N ASN A 20 7.41 3.42 2.44
CA ASN A 20 8.65 4.19 2.50
C ASN A 20 9.39 4.07 3.85
N HIS A 21 8.67 3.90 4.96
CA HIS A 21 9.29 3.69 6.27
C HIS A 21 9.91 2.30 6.41
N ASP A 22 9.36 1.29 5.77
CA ASP A 22 9.85 -0.08 5.80
C ASP A 22 11.21 -0.22 5.11
N LEU A 23 11.48 0.63 4.13
CA LEU A 23 12.71 0.63 3.35
C LEU A 23 13.91 1.28 4.05
N GLY A 24 13.76 1.69 5.30
CA GLY A 24 14.83 2.27 6.11
C GLY A 24 15.31 3.65 5.65
N PHE A 25 14.59 4.33 4.77
CA PHE A 25 14.99 5.63 4.23
C PHE A 25 15.18 6.71 5.30
N TYR A 26 14.43 6.60 6.39
CA TYR A 26 14.46 7.57 7.50
C TYR A 26 15.36 7.16 8.66
N MET A 27 16.08 6.05 8.55
CA MET A 27 17.02 5.64 9.59
C MET A 27 18.17 6.63 9.70
N LYS A 28 18.41 7.14 10.90
CA LYS A 28 19.64 7.88 11.22
C LYS A 28 20.73 6.85 11.47
N LEU A 29 21.58 6.60 10.50
CA LEU A 29 22.75 5.75 10.69
C LEU A 29 23.81 6.54 11.48
N GLN A 30 24.24 5.99 12.61
CA GLN A 30 25.45 6.43 13.30
C GLN A 30 26.65 5.68 12.70
N SER A 31 27.83 6.26 12.81
CA SER A 31 29.05 5.71 12.17
C SER A 31 29.42 4.29 12.60
N ASP A 32 28.91 3.84 13.75
CA ASP A 32 29.19 2.53 14.33
C ASP A 32 28.03 1.52 14.15
N ASP A 33 26.94 1.93 13.46
CA ASP A 33 25.78 1.06 13.28
C ASP A 33 26.09 -0.04 12.24
N THR A 34 26.12 -1.28 12.69
CA THR A 34 26.13 -2.46 11.81
C THR A 34 24.77 -2.72 11.17
N PHE A 35 23.71 -2.03 11.62
CA PHE A 35 22.35 -2.17 11.14
C PHE A 35 22.10 -1.20 9.98
N THR A 36 22.02 -1.74 8.77
CA THR A 36 21.81 -1.00 7.53
C THR A 36 20.33 -1.01 7.11
N PRO A 37 19.88 -0.10 6.21
CA PRO A 37 18.54 -0.17 5.61
C PRO A 37 18.24 -1.54 5.00
N ALA A 38 19.19 -2.17 4.32
CA ALA A 38 19.03 -3.51 3.77
C ALA A 38 18.83 -4.58 4.86
N ALA A 39 19.55 -4.49 5.98
CA ALA A 39 19.37 -5.40 7.11
C ALA A 39 17.98 -5.23 7.76
N SER A 40 17.46 -4.00 7.88
CA SER A 40 16.12 -3.75 8.42
C SER A 40 15.04 -4.34 7.53
N VAL A 41 15.18 -4.23 6.22
CA VAL A 41 14.26 -4.83 5.24
C VAL A 41 14.24 -6.35 5.38
N VAL A 42 15.42 -6.99 5.45
CA VAL A 42 15.53 -8.45 5.63
C VAL A 42 14.85 -8.89 6.93
N GLN A 43 15.07 -8.17 8.03
CA GLN A 43 14.42 -8.46 9.30
C GLN A 43 12.89 -8.33 9.21
N LEU A 44 12.39 -7.30 8.56
CA LEU A 44 10.95 -7.09 8.37
C LEU A 44 10.34 -8.23 7.54
N ILE A 45 10.99 -8.65 6.45
CA ILE A 45 10.55 -9.81 5.65
C ILE A 45 10.43 -11.06 6.52
N GLN A 46 11.47 -11.34 7.31
CA GLN A 46 11.46 -12.51 8.22
C GLN A 46 10.33 -12.44 9.25
N GLN A 47 10.09 -11.27 9.83
CA GLN A 47 8.99 -11.05 10.77
C GLN A 47 7.63 -11.27 10.14
N GLN A 48 7.39 -10.78 8.94
CA GLN A 48 6.14 -10.99 8.21
C GLN A 48 5.92 -12.46 7.87
N GLN A 49 6.96 -13.15 7.41
CA GLN A 49 6.93 -14.60 7.17
C GLN A 49 6.60 -15.40 8.44
N GLN A 50 7.18 -15.02 9.59
CA GLN A 50 6.86 -15.65 10.89
C GLN A 50 5.41 -15.43 11.31
N MET A 51 4.80 -14.32 10.92
CA MET A 51 3.36 -14.06 11.13
C MET A 51 2.46 -14.81 10.14
N GLY A 52 3.01 -15.49 9.15
CA GLY A 52 2.26 -16.13 8.07
C GLY A 52 1.74 -15.13 7.01
N TRP A 53 2.27 -13.93 6.98
CA TRP A 53 1.90 -12.92 5.99
C TRP A 53 2.65 -13.12 4.66
N GLN A 54 1.98 -12.79 3.58
CA GLN A 54 2.55 -12.81 2.23
C GLN A 54 2.88 -11.39 1.79
N LEU A 55 4.18 -11.10 1.72
CA LEU A 55 4.66 -9.83 1.21
C LEU A 55 4.67 -9.87 -0.32
N LEU A 56 3.92 -8.96 -0.92
CA LEU A 56 3.84 -8.80 -2.36
C LEU A 56 4.81 -7.69 -2.79
N ASN A 57 5.93 -8.10 -3.35
CA ASN A 57 6.98 -7.19 -3.85
C ASN A 57 7.07 -7.31 -5.36
N ASN A 58 6.35 -6.48 -6.11
CA ASN A 58 6.19 -6.53 -7.56
C ASN A 58 5.73 -7.92 -8.02
N THR A 59 4.69 -8.44 -7.39
CA THR A 59 4.18 -9.78 -7.68
C THR A 59 2.67 -9.84 -7.51
N SER A 60 2.06 -10.86 -8.12
CA SER A 60 0.63 -11.11 -8.08
C SER A 60 0.34 -12.54 -7.65
N ILE A 61 -0.78 -12.74 -6.97
CA ILE A 61 -1.29 -14.03 -6.55
C ILE A 61 -2.76 -14.16 -6.90
N ALA A 62 -3.16 -15.33 -7.40
CA ALA A 62 -4.56 -15.63 -7.63
C ALA A 62 -5.19 -16.30 -6.41
N ILE A 63 -6.36 -15.82 -6.01
CA ILE A 63 -7.19 -16.40 -4.95
C ILE A 63 -8.37 -17.08 -5.62
N HIS A 64 -8.52 -18.38 -5.38
CA HIS A 64 -9.56 -19.20 -6.01
C HIS A 64 -10.69 -19.56 -5.06
N ARG A 65 -11.92 -19.47 -5.56
CA ARG A 65 -13.12 -19.96 -4.88
C ARG A 65 -13.99 -20.75 -5.87
N GLY A 66 -13.92 -22.07 -5.78
CA GLY A 66 -14.54 -22.94 -6.79
C GLY A 66 -13.89 -22.73 -8.15
N GLN A 67 -14.67 -22.29 -9.13
CA GLN A 67 -14.18 -21.97 -10.49
C GLN A 67 -13.84 -20.47 -10.67
N ASP A 68 -14.22 -19.64 -9.72
CA ASP A 68 -13.95 -18.21 -9.77
C ASP A 68 -12.59 -17.87 -9.16
N SER A 69 -12.01 -16.79 -9.62
CA SER A 69 -10.77 -16.26 -9.06
C SER A 69 -10.73 -14.74 -9.12
N ILE A 70 -10.02 -14.17 -8.16
CA ILE A 70 -9.56 -12.79 -8.19
C ILE A 70 -8.04 -12.78 -8.09
N VAL A 71 -7.43 -11.71 -8.54
CA VAL A 71 -5.99 -11.49 -8.38
C VAL A 71 -5.75 -10.42 -7.34
N VAL A 72 -4.76 -10.65 -6.50
CA VAL A 72 -4.20 -9.63 -5.60
C VAL A 72 -2.76 -9.37 -6.03
N SER A 73 -2.50 -8.16 -6.45
CA SER A 73 -1.18 -7.69 -6.88
C SER A 73 -0.59 -6.73 -5.86
N GLY A 74 0.71 -6.76 -5.66
CA GLY A 74 1.39 -5.80 -4.81
C GLY A 74 2.57 -5.18 -5.52
N VAL A 75 2.63 -3.85 -5.50
CA VAL A 75 3.73 -3.08 -6.10
C VAL A 75 4.61 -2.48 -5.03
N ASN A 76 5.90 -2.41 -5.31
CA ASN A 76 6.86 -1.80 -4.41
C ASN A 76 6.71 -0.28 -4.39
N TYR A 77 7.29 0.35 -3.37
CA TYR A 77 7.37 1.81 -3.28
C TYR A 77 8.20 2.37 -4.45
N PRO A 78 7.77 3.46 -5.11
CA PRO A 78 8.48 4.01 -6.25
C PRO A 78 9.89 4.47 -5.85
N ARG A 79 10.83 4.37 -6.79
CA ARG A 79 12.11 5.04 -6.66
C ARG A 79 11.89 6.53 -6.91
N ASP A 80 11.65 7.27 -5.86
CA ASP A 80 11.68 8.72 -5.96
C ASP A 80 13.10 9.24 -5.71
N GLY A 81 13.45 10.32 -6.37
CA GLY A 81 14.74 10.99 -6.18
C GLY A 81 14.92 11.60 -4.79
N PHE A 82 13.93 11.49 -3.91
CA PHE A 82 13.95 12.05 -2.56
C PHE A 82 14.85 11.27 -1.59
N HIS A 83 15.09 9.99 -1.89
CA HIS A 83 15.85 9.07 -1.03
C HIS A 83 17.21 8.72 -1.60
N ASN A 84 17.86 9.69 -2.24
CA ASN A 84 19.15 9.58 -2.89
C ASN A 84 20.16 8.66 -2.18
N GLY A 85 20.55 7.60 -2.85
CA GLY A 85 21.74 6.80 -2.53
C GLY A 85 21.57 5.71 -1.47
N ARG A 86 20.36 5.43 -0.96
CA ARG A 86 20.13 4.30 -0.06
C ARG A 86 19.56 3.11 -0.83
N GLU A 87 20.44 2.22 -1.23
CA GLU A 87 20.02 0.98 -1.86
C GLU A 87 19.52 -0.01 -0.82
N THR A 88 18.25 -0.39 -0.94
CA THR A 88 17.63 -1.42 -0.10
C THR A 88 17.79 -2.82 -0.68
N GLY A 89 18.34 -2.94 -1.88
CA GLY A 89 18.36 -4.18 -2.67
C GLY A 89 17.02 -4.54 -3.30
N LEU A 90 15.96 -3.79 -2.96
CA LEU A 90 14.63 -3.91 -3.57
C LEU A 90 14.52 -2.93 -4.73
N GLY A 91 13.99 -3.38 -5.87
CA GLY A 91 13.64 -2.51 -6.98
C GLY A 91 12.58 -1.48 -6.59
N GLY A 92 12.30 -0.49 -7.43
CA GLY A 92 11.14 0.36 -7.33
C GLY A 92 9.86 -0.35 -7.78
N CYS A 93 8.78 0.41 -8.00
CA CYS A 93 7.58 -0.09 -8.64
C CYS A 93 7.92 -0.63 -10.04
N ASP A 94 7.54 -1.86 -10.30
CA ASP A 94 7.74 -2.57 -11.58
C ASP A 94 6.43 -3.25 -11.96
N LEU A 95 5.68 -2.60 -12.83
CA LEU A 95 4.36 -3.07 -13.24
C LEU A 95 4.44 -4.21 -14.25
N ASP A 96 5.47 -4.27 -15.07
CA ASP A 96 5.66 -5.34 -16.05
C ASP A 96 5.89 -6.67 -15.33
N THR A 97 6.76 -6.67 -14.33
CA THR A 97 6.98 -7.85 -13.47
C THR A 97 5.72 -8.17 -12.65
N THR A 98 5.08 -7.15 -12.06
CA THR A 98 3.88 -7.36 -11.23
C THR A 98 2.76 -8.03 -12.01
N TYR A 99 2.49 -7.59 -13.23
CA TYR A 99 1.34 -8.03 -14.01
C TYR A 99 1.66 -9.09 -15.07
N HIS A 100 2.88 -9.60 -15.10
CA HIS A 100 3.34 -10.54 -16.13
C HIS A 100 2.36 -11.71 -16.37
N ASN A 101 1.79 -12.27 -15.32
CA ASN A 101 0.87 -13.41 -15.39
C ASN A 101 -0.60 -13.03 -15.09
N VAL A 102 -0.95 -11.75 -15.08
CA VAL A 102 -2.32 -11.30 -14.81
C VAL A 102 -3.11 -11.25 -16.11
N SER A 103 -4.14 -12.06 -16.20
CA SER A 103 -5.06 -12.07 -17.35
C SER A 103 -5.84 -10.76 -17.45
N ASP A 104 -6.11 -10.31 -18.67
CA ASP A 104 -6.96 -9.12 -18.95
C ASP A 104 -8.40 -9.29 -18.47
N SER A 105 -8.85 -10.53 -18.30
CA SER A 105 -10.21 -10.85 -17.83
C SER A 105 -10.30 -11.06 -16.31
N ALA A 106 -9.18 -11.06 -15.60
CA ALA A 106 -9.16 -11.27 -14.16
C ALA A 106 -9.54 -9.99 -13.43
N PHE A 107 -10.43 -10.05 -12.44
CA PHE A 107 -10.63 -8.95 -11.50
C PHE A 107 -9.38 -8.84 -10.61
N ASN A 108 -8.68 -7.71 -10.70
CA ASN A 108 -7.41 -7.51 -10.02
C ASN A 108 -7.46 -6.36 -9.01
N ILE A 109 -7.11 -6.68 -7.76
CA ILE A 109 -6.91 -5.70 -6.69
C ILE A 109 -5.41 -5.45 -6.56
N THR A 110 -4.97 -4.24 -6.86
CA THR A 110 -3.57 -3.86 -6.70
C THR A 110 -3.36 -3.08 -5.40
N ILE A 111 -2.44 -3.56 -4.57
CA ILE A 111 -2.03 -2.88 -3.34
C ILE A 111 -0.77 -2.07 -3.65
N SER A 112 -0.85 -0.77 -3.41
CA SER A 112 0.27 0.17 -3.52
C SER A 112 0.31 1.06 -2.29
N HIS A 113 1.42 1.09 -1.56
CA HIS A 113 1.53 1.92 -0.37
C HIS A 113 1.18 3.39 -0.66
N THR A 114 1.69 3.94 -1.77
CA THR A 114 1.46 5.33 -2.16
C THR A 114 0.43 5.45 -3.29
N PRO A 115 -0.50 6.44 -3.23
CA PRO A 115 -1.42 6.70 -4.32
C PRO A 115 -0.77 7.33 -5.55
N GLN A 116 0.49 7.75 -5.46
CA GLN A 116 1.23 8.37 -6.57
C GLN A 116 1.47 7.38 -7.72
N ASN A 117 1.54 6.08 -7.44
CA ASN A 117 1.65 5.05 -8.48
C ASN A 117 0.36 4.86 -9.31
N TRP A 118 -0.77 5.44 -8.87
CA TRP A 118 -2.06 5.09 -9.47
C TRP A 118 -2.18 5.46 -10.94
N ASP A 119 -1.58 6.55 -11.39
CA ASP A 119 -1.64 6.93 -12.81
C ASP A 119 -0.91 5.90 -13.69
N GLU A 120 0.22 5.37 -13.23
CA GLU A 120 0.96 4.31 -13.92
C GLU A 120 0.19 2.97 -13.85
N ILE A 121 -0.33 2.59 -12.69
CA ILE A 121 -1.15 1.40 -12.48
C ILE A 121 -2.37 1.42 -13.40
N ARG A 122 -3.05 2.56 -13.47
CA ARG A 122 -4.21 2.76 -14.33
C ARG A 122 -3.85 2.64 -15.82
N ASN A 123 -2.75 3.23 -16.23
CA ASN A 123 -2.28 3.18 -17.62
C ASN A 123 -1.86 1.78 -18.04
N ALA A 124 -1.39 0.94 -17.11
CA ALA A 124 -1.12 -0.47 -17.36
C ALA A 124 -2.41 -1.29 -17.65
N GLY A 125 -3.57 -0.79 -17.24
CA GLY A 125 -4.88 -1.35 -17.60
C GLY A 125 -5.21 -2.70 -16.96
N LYS A 126 -4.47 -3.11 -15.91
CA LYS A 126 -4.58 -4.43 -15.27
C LYS A 126 -5.25 -4.43 -13.90
N ALA A 127 -5.47 -3.25 -13.30
CA ALA A 127 -6.04 -3.12 -11.97
C ALA A 127 -7.46 -2.56 -12.05
N ASP A 128 -8.42 -3.27 -11.45
CA ASP A 128 -9.81 -2.79 -11.30
C ASP A 128 -9.94 -1.92 -10.06
N LEU A 129 -9.28 -2.33 -8.97
CA LEU A 129 -9.26 -1.61 -7.70
C LEU A 129 -7.82 -1.47 -7.21
N THR A 130 -7.39 -0.25 -6.94
CA THR A 130 -6.12 0.03 -6.27
C THR A 130 -6.39 0.44 -4.82
N LEU A 131 -5.67 -0.17 -3.89
CA LEU A 131 -5.71 0.16 -2.47
C LEU A 131 -4.42 0.85 -2.08
N SER A 132 -4.53 2.04 -1.46
CA SER A 132 -3.37 2.82 -1.03
C SER A 132 -3.56 3.38 0.39
N GLY A 133 -2.46 3.78 1.00
CA GLY A 133 -2.40 4.49 2.27
C GLY A 133 -1.49 5.72 2.18
N HIS A 134 -0.41 5.72 2.96
CA HIS A 134 0.72 6.66 2.95
C HIS A 134 0.39 8.09 3.37
N VAL A 135 -0.64 8.69 2.81
CA VAL A 135 -0.92 10.13 2.93
C VAL A 135 -1.49 10.50 4.30
N HIS A 136 -2.23 9.57 4.93
CA HIS A 136 -2.93 9.76 6.22
C HIS A 136 -3.83 11.02 6.26
N ALA A 137 -4.22 11.59 5.10
CA ALA A 137 -4.82 12.93 4.99
C ALA A 137 -4.01 14.01 5.76
N MET A 138 -2.67 13.84 5.90
CA MET A 138 -1.83 14.62 6.82
C MET A 138 -2.42 14.71 8.23
N GLN A 139 -3.15 13.67 8.67
CA GLN A 139 -3.80 13.57 9.98
C GLN A 139 -4.76 14.72 10.31
N MET A 140 -5.19 15.50 9.29
CA MET A 140 -6.08 16.64 9.46
C MET A 140 -7.15 16.68 8.37
N LYS A 141 -8.42 16.64 8.78
CA LYS A 141 -9.60 16.86 7.93
C LYS A 141 -10.52 17.89 8.56
N LEU A 142 -10.85 18.92 7.84
CA LEU A 142 -11.85 19.90 8.24
C LEU A 142 -13.12 19.68 7.41
N HIS A 143 -14.22 19.50 8.07
CA HIS A 143 -15.53 19.21 7.46
C HIS A 143 -16.37 20.47 7.38
N PHE A 144 -16.73 20.90 6.19
CA PHE A 144 -17.60 22.03 5.89
C PHE A 144 -18.86 21.52 5.16
N GLY A 145 -19.79 20.99 5.91
CA GLY A 145 -20.94 20.28 5.37
C GLY A 145 -20.51 19.04 4.59
N LYS A 146 -20.81 18.99 3.28
CA LYS A 146 -20.38 17.88 2.39
C LYS A 146 -18.95 18.02 1.87
N LYS A 147 -18.31 19.17 2.08
CA LYS A 147 -16.93 19.41 1.60
C LYS A 147 -15.95 19.06 2.70
N VAL A 148 -14.90 18.33 2.33
CA VAL A 148 -13.80 17.98 3.22
C VAL A 148 -12.54 18.65 2.69
N TRP A 149 -11.79 19.25 3.58
CA TRP A 149 -10.51 19.87 3.29
C TRP A 149 -9.40 19.25 4.15
N SER A 150 -8.23 19.10 3.56
CA SER A 150 -7.01 18.66 4.24
C SER A 150 -5.81 19.44 3.66
N PRO A 151 -4.78 19.74 4.44
CA PRO A 151 -3.53 20.28 3.91
C PRO A 151 -2.85 19.31 2.92
N ALA A 152 -3.15 18.02 2.99
CA ALA A 152 -2.66 17.01 2.05
C ALA A 152 -2.95 17.36 0.58
N ARG A 153 -4.03 18.08 0.30
CA ARG A 153 -4.42 18.50 -1.07
C ARG A 153 -3.37 19.35 -1.79
N TRP A 154 -2.48 20.00 -1.04
CA TRP A 154 -1.43 20.83 -1.64
C TRP A 154 -0.26 20.01 -2.19
N MET A 155 -0.08 18.78 -1.64
CA MET A 155 1.01 17.89 -2.03
C MET A 155 0.52 16.68 -2.84
N TYR A 156 -0.73 16.26 -2.61
CA TYR A 156 -1.29 15.05 -3.21
C TYR A 156 -2.59 15.38 -3.95
N PRO A 157 -2.66 15.16 -5.27
CA PRO A 157 -3.90 15.33 -6.03
C PRO A 157 -5.02 14.41 -5.51
N ARG A 158 -4.63 13.22 -5.06
CA ARG A 158 -5.50 12.22 -4.43
C ARG A 158 -4.94 11.91 -3.05
N TRP A 159 -5.72 12.11 -2.00
CA TRP A 159 -5.20 12.11 -0.64
C TRP A 159 -6.05 11.34 0.39
N SER A 160 -7.28 10.97 0.08
CA SER A 160 -8.15 10.19 0.98
C SER A 160 -9.43 9.76 0.29
N GLY A 161 -9.95 8.57 0.62
CA GLY A 161 -11.23 8.05 0.17
C GLY A 161 -11.19 7.48 -1.23
N LEU A 162 -12.34 7.40 -1.88
CA LEU A 162 -12.55 6.73 -3.16
C LEU A 162 -12.44 7.71 -4.33
N TYR A 163 -11.66 7.33 -5.32
CA TYR A 163 -11.55 7.96 -6.63
C TYR A 163 -11.89 6.94 -7.72
N SER A 164 -12.37 7.41 -8.87
CA SER A 164 -12.63 6.55 -10.04
C SER A 164 -12.30 7.28 -11.33
N GLU A 165 -11.73 6.56 -12.27
CA GLU A 165 -11.53 7.00 -13.66
C GLU A 165 -11.86 5.84 -14.59
N GLY A 166 -12.89 6.01 -15.42
CA GLY A 166 -13.47 4.91 -16.20
C GLY A 166 -13.99 3.80 -15.27
N ASN A 167 -13.53 2.58 -15.50
CA ASN A 167 -13.90 1.40 -14.71
C ASN A 167 -12.86 1.05 -13.62
N GLN A 168 -11.88 1.91 -13.40
CA GLN A 168 -10.83 1.69 -12.42
C GLN A 168 -11.03 2.55 -11.19
N TYR A 169 -10.76 1.98 -10.03
CA TYR A 169 -10.98 2.61 -8.73
C TYR A 169 -9.68 2.71 -7.94
N LEU A 170 -9.53 3.80 -7.20
CA LEU A 170 -8.49 3.95 -6.18
C LEU A 170 -9.16 4.26 -4.85
N TYR A 171 -8.85 3.49 -3.83
CA TYR A 171 -9.22 3.81 -2.46
C TYR A 171 -7.98 4.13 -1.63
N ILE A 172 -7.98 5.31 -0.99
CA ILE A 172 -6.89 5.77 -0.13
C ILE A 172 -7.37 5.75 1.31
N ASN A 173 -6.80 4.85 2.10
CA ASN A 173 -7.06 4.69 3.53
C ASN A 173 -6.28 5.73 4.34
N ASP A 174 -6.90 6.32 5.35
CA ASP A 174 -6.26 7.32 6.22
C ASP A 174 -5.33 6.71 7.28
N GLY A 175 -5.25 5.39 7.35
CA GLY A 175 -4.39 4.66 8.28
C GLY A 175 -4.86 4.67 9.73
N MET A 176 -4.25 3.82 10.54
CA MET A 176 -4.60 3.66 11.97
C MET A 176 -3.69 4.46 12.89
N GLY A 177 -2.46 4.72 12.47
CA GLY A 177 -1.42 5.35 13.28
C GLY A 177 -1.30 6.86 13.11
N TYR A 178 -0.14 7.36 13.46
CA TYR A 178 0.25 8.75 13.24
C TYR A 178 1.69 8.82 12.70
N VAL A 179 2.00 9.94 12.05
CA VAL A 179 3.32 10.25 11.51
C VAL A 179 3.71 11.67 11.96
N MET A 180 4.93 11.87 12.40
CA MET A 180 5.55 13.13 12.83
C MET A 180 4.96 13.71 14.14
N TYR A 181 3.66 13.86 14.26
CA TYR A 181 3.01 14.38 15.47
C TYR A 181 1.88 13.44 15.94
N PRO A 182 1.76 13.19 17.25
CA PRO A 182 0.89 12.16 17.79
C PRO A 182 -0.55 12.64 17.98
N MET A 183 -1.16 13.21 16.93
CA MET A 183 -2.56 13.63 16.97
C MET A 183 -3.23 13.51 15.60
N ARG A 184 -4.55 13.42 15.62
CA ARG A 184 -5.42 13.48 14.45
C ARG A 184 -6.52 14.53 14.69
N ILE A 185 -6.79 15.37 13.70
CA ILE A 185 -7.79 16.44 13.78
C ILE A 185 -8.85 16.19 12.69
N GLY A 186 -10.08 15.86 13.10
CA GLY A 186 -11.18 15.59 12.19
C GLY A 186 -11.00 14.39 11.27
N THR A 187 -10.00 13.57 11.51
CA THR A 187 -9.77 12.28 10.87
C THR A 187 -9.55 11.21 11.94
N TYR A 188 -10.16 10.06 11.78
CA TYR A 188 -10.09 8.95 12.72
C TYR A 188 -9.17 7.85 12.21
N PRO A 189 -8.62 6.98 13.09
CA PRO A 189 -8.01 5.73 12.67
C PRO A 189 -8.98 4.93 11.82
N GLU A 190 -8.52 4.36 10.71
CA GLU A 190 -9.39 3.72 9.72
C GLU A 190 -8.98 2.29 9.45
N ILE A 191 -9.98 1.39 9.50
CA ILE A 191 -9.95 0.04 8.94
C ILE A 191 -11.08 -0.04 7.93
N THR A 192 -10.75 -0.33 6.68
CA THR A 192 -11.72 -0.36 5.58
C THR A 192 -12.18 -1.79 5.30
N LEU A 193 -13.47 -2.02 5.31
CA LEU A 193 -14.09 -3.27 4.84
C LEU A 193 -14.59 -3.06 3.41
N ILE A 194 -14.10 -3.87 2.48
CA ILE A 194 -14.51 -3.86 1.08
C ILE A 194 -15.23 -5.17 0.77
N THR A 195 -16.43 -5.07 0.24
CA THR A 195 -17.20 -6.23 -0.22
C THR A 195 -17.26 -6.25 -1.74
N LEU A 196 -16.69 -7.28 -2.34
CA LEU A 196 -16.81 -7.54 -3.77
C LEU A 196 -18.08 -8.35 -4.05
N ARG A 197 -18.75 -8.05 -5.14
CA ARG A 197 -19.92 -8.80 -5.63
C ARG A 197 -19.78 -9.01 -7.12
N ALA A 198 -20.13 -10.20 -7.58
CA ALA A 198 -20.25 -10.43 -9.01
C ALA A 198 -21.30 -9.49 -9.60
N ALA A 199 -21.04 -8.96 -10.78
CA ALA A 199 -22.05 -8.27 -11.54
C ALA A 199 -23.13 -9.28 -11.99
N SER A 200 -24.40 -8.93 -11.77
CA SER A 200 -25.55 -9.73 -12.22
C SER A 200 -25.82 -9.51 -13.70
#